data_a54d9540a2d94bb8f884c25d237758f0
#
_entry.id   a54d9540a2d94bb8f884c25d237758f0
#
_cell.length_a   1.000
_cell.length_b   1.000
_cell.length_c   1.000
_cell.angle_alpha   90.00
_cell.angle_beta   90.00
_cell.angle_gamma   90.00
#
_symmetry.space_group_name_H-M   'P 1'
#
loop_
_entity.id
_entity.type
_entity.pdbx_description
1 polymer ?
#
loop_
_entity_poly.entity_id
_entity_poly.type
_entity_poly.pdbx_seq_one_letter_code
_entity_poly.pdbx_strand_id
1 'polypeptide(L)'
;MFIDEIWDFKSINMAHELGIAGEFIYDSARKAMALRNLYNDYELNSILYNGAVGIERLQKIYLCLSIPNPMDKSTVPECLKKHNHNELEKHVKEYSGKCISANGRRLLGLFSEYYNHYRYANYVPGYNSKKLKSLFIGFLKKQNGKFDFEEPCAAVQFEPFKRYYINELGKTANYYYSLIDEKAREIGTYTYELDSYSNASRVFWSTQRRSLYKQLILEQEAVKELLIHLYKDHGDSGVLKLFNEMHSLEFDDALINDYLADLCGGNVNDSLIDWIDDLHEEIEDNDKRKERHEFLSLIGNVSVLFDDWDDADF
;
A
#
# COMPACT_ATOMS: atom_id res chain seq x y z
N MET A 1 -32.00 18.80 -15.48
CA MET A 1 -31.73 17.53 -14.82
C MET A 1 -31.28 17.90 -13.40
N PHE A 2 -32.15 17.79 -12.44
CA PHE A 2 -31.74 18.05 -11.04
C PHE A 2 -30.84 16.89 -10.63
N ILE A 3 -29.58 17.19 -10.40
CA ILE A 3 -28.63 16.24 -9.83
C ILE A 3 -29.07 16.06 -8.39
N ASP A 4 -29.37 14.83 -7.98
CA ASP A 4 -29.67 14.52 -6.58
C ASP A 4 -28.35 14.61 -5.80
N GLU A 5 -28.14 15.69 -5.05
CA GLU A 5 -26.94 15.94 -4.27
C GLU A 5 -26.61 14.79 -3.31
N ILE A 6 -27.61 14.08 -2.81
CA ILE A 6 -27.42 12.91 -1.96
C ILE A 6 -26.87 11.75 -2.77
N TRP A 7 -27.39 11.54 -3.98
CA TRP A 7 -26.93 10.48 -4.86
C TRP A 7 -25.50 10.75 -5.32
N ASP A 8 -25.16 11.98 -5.72
CA ASP A 8 -23.82 12.38 -6.10
C ASP A 8 -22.83 12.18 -4.96
N PHE A 9 -23.18 12.60 -3.74
CA PHE A 9 -22.35 12.39 -2.57
C PHE A 9 -22.09 10.90 -2.32
N LYS A 10 -23.15 10.07 -2.36
CA LYS A 10 -23.03 8.62 -2.12
C LYS A 10 -22.33 7.89 -3.26
N SER A 11 -22.43 8.37 -4.51
CA SER A 11 -21.81 7.75 -5.66
C SER A 11 -20.37 8.24 -5.87
N ILE A 12 -20.19 9.54 -6.13
CA ILE A 12 -18.89 10.10 -6.53
C ILE A 12 -17.95 10.22 -5.35
N ASN A 13 -18.39 10.87 -4.25
CA ASN A 13 -17.51 11.11 -3.12
C ASN A 13 -17.12 9.81 -2.41
N MET A 14 -18.04 8.87 -2.29
CA MET A 14 -17.74 7.60 -1.62
C MET A 14 -16.87 6.69 -2.49
N ALA A 15 -16.99 6.74 -3.83
CA ALA A 15 -16.06 6.06 -4.73
C ALA A 15 -14.64 6.64 -4.61
N HIS A 16 -14.52 7.98 -4.55
CA HIS A 16 -13.23 8.64 -4.32
C HIS A 16 -12.62 8.27 -2.96
N GLU A 17 -13.43 8.29 -1.89
CA GLU A 17 -12.98 7.85 -0.55
C GLU A 17 -12.57 6.37 -0.53
N LEU A 18 -13.22 5.52 -1.33
CA LEU A 18 -12.84 4.11 -1.49
C LEU A 18 -11.45 3.97 -2.13
N GLY A 19 -11.17 4.77 -3.16
CA GLY A 19 -9.84 4.86 -3.75
C GLY A 19 -8.77 5.23 -2.72
N ILE A 20 -9.01 6.29 -1.94
CA ILE A 20 -8.12 6.76 -0.87
C ILE A 20 -7.92 5.66 0.20
N ALA A 21 -9.00 4.97 0.60
CA ALA A 21 -8.92 3.89 1.57
C ALA A 21 -8.03 2.75 1.07
N GLY A 22 -8.15 2.41 -0.22
CA GLY A 22 -7.32 1.40 -0.88
C GLY A 22 -5.83 1.75 -0.87
N GLU A 23 -5.48 3.01 -1.18
CA GLU A 23 -4.10 3.51 -1.11
C GLU A 23 -3.50 3.33 0.29
N PHE A 24 -4.21 3.75 1.33
CA PHE A 24 -3.75 3.60 2.72
C PHE A 24 -3.56 2.13 3.11
N ILE A 25 -4.48 1.25 2.73
CA ILE A 25 -4.41 -0.19 3.04
C ILE A 25 -3.23 -0.83 2.30
N TYR A 26 -3.06 -0.53 1.02
CA TYR A 26 -1.97 -1.04 0.22
C TYR A 26 -0.61 -0.56 0.76
N ASP A 27 -0.47 0.71 1.10
CA ASP A 27 0.73 1.27 1.71
C ASP A 27 1.08 0.61 3.04
N SER A 28 0.08 0.37 3.89
CA SER A 28 0.28 -0.38 5.14
C SER A 28 0.82 -1.78 4.87
N ALA A 29 0.23 -2.49 3.90
CA ALA A 29 0.62 -3.85 3.55
C ALA A 29 2.03 -3.89 2.92
N ARG A 30 2.34 -2.96 1.99
CA ARG A 30 3.65 -2.85 1.33
C ARG A 30 4.76 -2.53 2.34
N LYS A 31 4.54 -1.57 3.24
CA LYS A 31 5.49 -1.24 4.31
C LYS A 31 5.68 -2.40 5.28
N ALA A 32 4.61 -3.14 5.63
CA ALA A 32 4.73 -4.34 6.44
C ALA A 32 5.51 -5.46 5.73
N MET A 33 5.36 -5.60 4.39
CA MET A 33 6.15 -6.54 3.60
C MET A 33 7.64 -6.18 3.61
N ALA A 34 7.98 -4.90 3.49
CA ALA A 34 9.36 -4.41 3.50
C ALA A 34 10.00 -4.42 4.90
N LEU A 35 9.21 -4.49 5.97
CA LEU A 35 9.71 -4.43 7.35
C LEU A 35 10.69 -5.57 7.63
N ARG A 36 11.94 -5.25 7.97
CA ARG A 36 13.00 -6.24 8.24
C ARG A 36 13.08 -6.64 9.71
N ASN A 37 12.73 -5.71 10.60
CA ASN A 37 12.74 -5.92 12.04
C ASN A 37 11.82 -4.90 12.73
N LEU A 38 11.67 -5.04 14.06
CA LEU A 38 10.87 -4.10 14.87
C LEU A 38 11.72 -3.06 15.63
N TYR A 39 12.96 -2.83 15.20
CA TYR A 39 13.80 -1.83 15.87
C TYR A 39 13.33 -0.40 15.56
N ASN A 40 12.87 -0.17 14.34
CA ASN A 40 12.46 1.13 13.86
C ASN A 40 10.98 1.40 14.17
N ASP A 41 10.73 2.19 15.22
CA ASP A 41 9.37 2.52 15.65
C ASP A 41 8.60 3.37 14.65
N TYR A 42 9.28 4.19 13.86
CA TYR A 42 8.67 5.03 12.83
C TYR A 42 8.08 4.19 11.69
N GLU A 43 8.72 3.09 11.30
CA GLU A 43 8.17 2.17 10.29
C GLU A 43 6.89 1.49 10.81
N LEU A 44 6.92 0.97 12.04
CA LEU A 44 5.76 0.38 12.67
C LEU A 44 4.62 1.39 12.85
N ASN A 45 4.96 2.62 13.24
CA ASN A 45 3.99 3.72 13.37
C ASN A 45 3.32 3.99 12.02
N SER A 46 4.10 4.07 10.93
CA SER A 46 3.59 4.29 9.57
C SER A 46 2.68 3.14 9.10
N ILE A 47 3.06 1.87 9.38
CA ILE A 47 2.26 0.69 9.05
C ILE A 47 0.90 0.75 9.74
N LEU A 48 0.90 0.98 11.06
CA LEU A 48 -0.33 0.98 11.86
C LEU A 48 -1.19 2.21 11.53
N TYR A 49 -0.59 3.37 11.28
CA TYR A 49 -1.32 4.57 10.88
C TYR A 49 -2.07 4.35 9.58
N ASN A 50 -1.39 3.88 8.54
CA ASN A 50 -1.99 3.66 7.24
C ASN A 50 -3.09 2.58 7.31
N GLY A 51 -2.83 1.46 7.98
CA GLY A 51 -3.84 0.41 8.15
C GLY A 51 -5.08 0.90 8.90
N ALA A 52 -4.88 1.65 9.99
CA ALA A 52 -5.98 2.21 10.78
C ALA A 52 -6.81 3.21 9.96
N VAL A 53 -6.16 4.18 9.30
CA VAL A 53 -6.86 5.18 8.48
C VAL A 53 -7.63 4.53 7.33
N GLY A 54 -7.03 3.56 6.64
CA GLY A 54 -7.68 2.86 5.54
C GLY A 54 -8.94 2.12 5.99
N ILE A 55 -8.86 1.34 7.07
CA ILE A 55 -10.01 0.60 7.61
C ILE A 55 -11.09 1.54 8.17
N GLU A 56 -10.70 2.62 8.86
CA GLU A 56 -11.65 3.63 9.34
C GLU A 56 -12.46 4.23 8.19
N ARG A 57 -11.80 4.58 7.06
CA ARG A 57 -12.48 5.10 5.88
C ARG A 57 -13.50 4.12 5.33
N LEU A 58 -13.16 2.83 5.21
CA LEU A 58 -14.12 1.81 4.77
C LEU A 58 -15.34 1.72 5.69
N GLN A 59 -15.15 1.73 7.00
CA GLN A 59 -16.25 1.75 7.96
C GLN A 59 -17.15 2.97 7.75
N LYS A 60 -16.56 4.15 7.58
CA LYS A 60 -17.28 5.41 7.35
C LYS A 60 -18.00 5.45 6.00
N ILE A 61 -17.39 4.94 4.92
CA ILE A 61 -18.05 4.81 3.62
C ILE A 61 -19.33 3.99 3.74
N TYR A 62 -19.24 2.80 4.36
CA TYR A 62 -20.41 1.94 4.55
C TYR A 62 -21.52 2.64 5.33
N LEU A 63 -21.18 3.34 6.41
CA LEU A 63 -22.14 4.10 7.21
C LEU A 63 -22.75 5.24 6.42
N CYS A 64 -21.98 6.01 5.65
CA CYS A 64 -22.50 7.07 4.78
C CYS A 64 -23.49 6.54 3.74
N LEU A 65 -23.21 5.38 3.13
CA LEU A 65 -24.12 4.74 2.19
C LEU A 65 -25.42 4.27 2.89
N SER A 66 -25.33 3.84 4.14
CA SER A 66 -26.45 3.28 4.92
C SER A 66 -27.38 4.34 5.50
N ILE A 67 -26.89 5.56 5.74
CA ILE A 67 -27.70 6.67 6.28
C ILE A 67 -28.58 7.25 5.16
N PRO A 68 -29.89 7.45 5.39
CA PRO A 68 -30.80 7.98 4.37
C PRO A 68 -30.36 9.33 3.80
N ASN A 69 -30.05 10.30 4.68
CA ASN A 69 -29.58 11.62 4.28
C ASN A 69 -28.29 12.00 5.02
N PRO A 70 -27.10 11.70 4.45
CA PRO A 70 -25.82 12.04 5.06
C PRO A 70 -25.50 13.54 5.02
N MET A 71 -26.24 14.35 4.24
CA MET A 71 -26.11 15.80 4.15
C MET A 71 -26.77 16.54 5.33
N ASP A 72 -27.72 15.90 6.00
CA ASP A 72 -28.39 16.48 7.15
C ASP A 72 -27.52 16.30 8.41
N LYS A 73 -26.90 17.40 8.85
CA LYS A 73 -26.04 17.41 10.05
C LYS A 73 -26.74 16.91 11.32
N SER A 74 -28.05 16.96 11.39
CA SER A 74 -28.82 16.47 12.52
C SER A 74 -28.93 14.94 12.54
N THR A 75 -28.83 14.31 11.38
CA THR A 75 -28.94 12.86 11.20
C THR A 75 -27.59 12.16 11.07
N VAL A 76 -26.50 12.93 10.89
CA VAL A 76 -25.16 12.37 10.80
C VAL A 76 -24.74 11.82 12.16
N PRO A 77 -24.57 10.49 12.30
CA PRO A 77 -24.17 9.90 13.57
C PRO A 77 -22.86 10.49 14.08
N GLU A 78 -22.80 10.76 15.37
CA GLU A 78 -21.58 11.23 16.02
C GLU A 78 -20.38 10.28 15.78
N CYS A 79 -20.64 8.99 15.53
CA CYS A 79 -19.61 8.00 15.24
C CYS A 79 -18.77 8.37 13.99
N LEU A 80 -19.35 9.08 12.98
CA LEU A 80 -18.58 9.53 11.81
C LEU A 80 -17.54 10.61 12.18
N LYS A 81 -17.71 11.29 13.31
CA LYS A 81 -16.72 12.26 13.82
C LYS A 81 -15.63 11.61 14.67
N LYS A 82 -15.86 10.36 15.08
CA LYS A 82 -14.94 9.60 15.93
C LYS A 82 -13.97 8.78 15.12
N HIS A 83 -12.88 8.37 15.77
CA HIS A 83 -11.81 7.56 15.18
C HIS A 83 -11.68 6.19 15.86
N ASN A 84 -12.71 5.77 16.63
CA ASN A 84 -12.70 4.51 17.33
C ASN A 84 -13.29 3.40 16.45
N HIS A 85 -12.43 2.54 15.93
CA HIS A 85 -12.81 1.45 15.02
C HIS A 85 -13.84 0.49 15.64
N ASN A 86 -13.78 0.25 16.95
CA ASN A 86 -14.73 -0.64 17.63
C ASN A 86 -16.12 -0.01 17.75
N GLU A 87 -16.20 1.30 17.95
CA GLU A 87 -17.47 2.02 17.94
C GLU A 87 -18.08 2.08 16.54
N LEU A 88 -17.25 2.37 15.52
CA LEU A 88 -17.68 2.33 14.13
C LEU A 88 -18.21 0.94 13.75
N GLU A 89 -17.52 -0.14 14.16
CA GLU A 89 -17.97 -1.51 13.89
C GLU A 89 -19.30 -1.85 14.54
N LYS A 90 -19.62 -1.32 15.72
CA LYS A 90 -20.95 -1.50 16.33
C LYS A 90 -22.04 -0.95 15.42
N HIS A 91 -21.84 0.27 14.88
CA HIS A 91 -22.81 0.87 13.98
C HIS A 91 -22.85 0.14 12.61
N VAL A 92 -21.70 -0.28 12.07
CA VAL A 92 -21.68 -1.12 10.86
C VAL A 92 -22.52 -2.38 11.07
N LYS A 93 -22.36 -3.05 12.21
CA LYS A 93 -23.16 -4.24 12.57
C LYS A 93 -24.64 -3.93 12.70
N GLU A 94 -25.01 -2.80 13.31
CA GLU A 94 -26.41 -2.37 13.47
C GLU A 94 -27.09 -2.21 12.11
N TYR A 95 -26.41 -1.59 11.13
CA TYR A 95 -26.96 -1.37 9.79
C TYR A 95 -26.87 -2.61 8.88
N SER A 96 -25.83 -3.43 8.98
CA SER A 96 -25.61 -4.57 8.09
C SER A 96 -26.24 -5.87 8.59
N GLY A 97 -26.47 -5.99 9.89
CA GLY A 97 -26.79 -7.26 10.52
C GLY A 97 -25.66 -8.29 10.52
N LYS A 98 -24.49 -7.96 9.95
CA LYS A 98 -23.34 -8.85 9.80
C LYS A 98 -22.27 -8.57 10.87
N CYS A 99 -21.45 -9.57 11.16
CA CYS A 99 -20.35 -9.45 12.13
C CYS A 99 -19.01 -9.75 11.49
N ILE A 100 -18.04 -8.90 11.74
CA ILE A 100 -16.65 -9.16 11.37
C ILE A 100 -16.10 -10.40 12.11
N SER A 101 -15.13 -11.08 11.52
CA SER A 101 -14.46 -12.25 12.11
C SER A 101 -13.79 -11.92 13.46
N ALA A 102 -13.50 -12.95 14.26
CA ALA A 102 -12.79 -12.79 15.54
C ALA A 102 -11.40 -12.16 15.34
N ASN A 103 -10.70 -12.52 14.26
CA ASN A 103 -9.41 -11.94 13.93
C ASN A 103 -9.54 -10.48 13.47
N GLY A 104 -10.55 -10.16 12.65
CA GLY A 104 -10.86 -8.79 12.28
C GLY A 104 -11.14 -7.91 13.49
N ARG A 105 -11.95 -8.39 14.47
CA ARG A 105 -12.16 -7.67 15.74
C ARG A 105 -10.86 -7.41 16.50
N ARG A 106 -9.91 -8.37 16.49
CA ARG A 106 -8.60 -8.15 17.11
C ARG A 106 -7.78 -7.09 16.38
N LEU A 107 -7.86 -7.06 15.06
CA LEU A 107 -7.19 -6.03 14.26
C LEU A 107 -7.81 -4.64 14.53
N LEU A 108 -9.14 -4.54 14.59
CA LEU A 108 -9.83 -3.30 14.99
C LEU A 108 -9.43 -2.85 16.41
N GLY A 109 -9.26 -3.80 17.33
CA GLY A 109 -8.75 -3.53 18.68
C GLY A 109 -7.33 -2.95 18.65
N LEU A 110 -6.44 -3.53 17.83
CA LEU A 110 -5.08 -3.01 17.62
C LEU A 110 -5.13 -1.56 17.10
N PHE A 111 -5.94 -1.29 16.08
CA PHE A 111 -6.04 0.03 15.48
C PHE A 111 -6.69 1.06 16.43
N SER A 112 -7.71 0.66 17.19
CA SER A 112 -8.32 1.53 18.20
C SER A 112 -7.35 1.90 19.30
N GLU A 113 -6.57 0.94 19.79
CA GLU A 113 -5.56 1.17 20.83
C GLU A 113 -4.44 2.04 20.31
N TYR A 114 -3.94 1.76 19.10
CA TYR A 114 -2.93 2.58 18.43
C TYR A 114 -3.41 4.03 18.28
N TYR A 115 -4.60 4.24 17.75
CA TYR A 115 -5.13 5.56 17.44
C TYR A 115 -5.36 6.42 18.69
N ASN A 116 -5.87 5.80 19.75
CA ASN A 116 -6.21 6.50 20.99
C ASN A 116 -4.97 6.82 21.85
N HIS A 117 -3.93 5.97 21.83
CA HIS A 117 -2.86 6.03 22.82
C HIS A 117 -1.46 6.19 22.23
N TYR A 118 -1.24 5.82 20.95
CA TYR A 118 0.12 5.75 20.40
C TYR A 118 0.38 6.70 19.24
N ARG A 119 -0.64 7.14 18.52
CA ARG A 119 -0.48 8.00 17.34
C ARG A 119 0.35 9.27 17.61
N TYR A 120 0.17 9.87 18.76
CA TYR A 120 0.87 11.09 19.18
C TYR A 120 1.66 10.90 20.48
N ALA A 121 1.93 9.66 20.87
CA ALA A 121 2.55 9.35 22.14
C ALA A 121 3.96 9.94 22.29
N ASN A 122 4.67 10.16 21.18
CA ASN A 122 6.00 10.78 21.19
C ASN A 122 5.99 12.24 21.69
N TYR A 123 4.83 12.90 21.70
CA TYR A 123 4.67 14.25 22.27
C TYR A 123 4.42 14.23 23.79
N VAL A 124 4.27 13.03 24.37
CA VAL A 124 4.04 12.87 25.81
C VAL A 124 5.37 12.64 26.53
N PRO A 125 5.80 13.52 27.47
CA PRO A 125 7.02 13.32 28.22
C PRO A 125 7.06 11.95 28.91
N GLY A 126 8.19 11.25 28.79
CA GLY A 126 8.37 9.91 29.40
C GLY A 126 7.75 8.75 28.59
N TYR A 127 7.23 9.02 27.40
CA TYR A 127 6.81 7.94 26.52
C TYR A 127 7.97 7.01 26.14
N ASN A 128 7.71 5.72 26.13
CA ASN A 128 8.66 4.69 25.72
C ASN A 128 8.10 3.90 24.54
N SER A 129 8.81 3.97 23.43
CA SER A 129 8.45 3.30 22.16
C SER A 129 8.32 1.77 22.28
N LYS A 130 8.93 1.15 23.29
CA LYS A 130 8.75 -0.29 23.57
C LYS A 130 7.28 -0.68 23.75
N LYS A 131 6.42 0.27 24.19
CA LYS A 131 4.98 0.04 24.36
C LYS A 131 4.27 -0.22 23.04
N LEU A 132 4.58 0.54 21.98
CA LEU A 132 4.02 0.33 20.65
C LEU A 132 4.41 -1.03 20.08
N LYS A 133 5.69 -1.40 20.22
CA LYS A 133 6.19 -2.73 19.83
C LYS A 133 5.46 -3.84 20.58
N SER A 134 5.31 -3.68 21.90
CA SER A 134 4.59 -4.66 22.73
C SER A 134 3.12 -4.81 22.32
N LEU A 135 2.45 -3.72 21.94
CA LEU A 135 1.07 -3.76 21.43
C LEU A 135 1.01 -4.60 20.15
N PHE A 136 1.88 -4.33 19.19
CA PHE A 136 1.91 -5.04 17.91
C PHE A 136 2.28 -6.53 18.11
N ILE A 137 3.31 -6.82 18.89
CA ILE A 137 3.70 -8.19 19.25
C ILE A 137 2.55 -8.91 19.96
N GLY A 138 1.83 -8.24 20.86
CA GLY A 138 0.66 -8.80 21.54
C GLY A 138 -0.46 -9.19 20.59
N PHE A 139 -0.69 -8.40 19.53
CA PHE A 139 -1.61 -8.75 18.45
C PHE A 139 -1.16 -10.01 17.70
N LEU A 140 0.13 -10.10 17.38
CA LEU A 140 0.71 -11.23 16.63
C LEU A 140 0.72 -12.53 17.46
N LYS A 141 1.08 -12.48 18.76
CA LYS A 141 1.19 -13.65 19.65
C LYS A 141 -0.13 -14.37 19.91
N LYS A 142 -1.24 -13.66 19.94
CA LYS A 142 -2.58 -14.23 20.23
C LYS A 142 -3.04 -15.30 19.24
N GLN A 143 -2.30 -15.53 18.16
CA GLN A 143 -2.72 -16.48 17.13
C GLN A 143 -2.26 -17.92 17.36
N ASN A 144 -1.08 -18.20 17.90
CA ASN A 144 -0.52 -19.55 17.80
C ASN A 144 0.20 -20.10 19.03
N GLY A 145 0.28 -19.42 20.16
CA GLY A 145 0.92 -19.98 21.36
C GLY A 145 2.36 -20.51 21.24
N LYS A 146 2.97 -20.41 20.06
CA LYS A 146 4.24 -21.04 19.69
C LYS A 146 5.40 -20.07 19.45
N PHE A 147 5.18 -18.77 19.63
CA PHE A 147 6.23 -17.80 19.36
C PHE A 147 6.81 -17.25 20.65
N ASP A 148 7.98 -17.79 21.00
CA ASP A 148 8.78 -17.26 22.08
C ASP A 148 9.64 -16.11 21.53
N PHE A 149 9.29 -14.88 21.94
CA PHE A 149 10.05 -13.68 21.61
C PHE A 149 10.92 -13.32 22.81
N GLU A 150 11.97 -14.04 23.05
CA GLU A 150 12.95 -13.60 24.03
C GLU A 150 13.88 -12.52 23.48
N GLU A 151 14.06 -12.46 22.15
CA GLU A 151 14.69 -11.31 21.48
C GLU A 151 14.00 -10.96 20.16
N PRO A 152 13.97 -9.67 19.76
CA PRO A 152 13.36 -9.28 18.50
C PRO A 152 14.24 -9.64 17.32
N CYS A 153 14.18 -10.87 16.96
CA CYS A 153 14.13 -11.48 15.65
C CYS A 153 15.19 -11.15 14.63
N ALA A 154 16.00 -12.12 14.34
CA ALA A 154 16.60 -12.27 13.01
C ALA A 154 15.50 -12.24 11.91
N ALA A 155 15.77 -11.55 10.80
CA ALA A 155 14.83 -11.26 9.72
C ALA A 155 14.08 -12.50 9.17
N VAL A 156 14.67 -13.67 9.25
CA VAL A 156 14.11 -14.93 8.73
C VAL A 156 12.90 -15.43 9.53
N GLN A 157 12.81 -15.12 10.82
CA GLN A 157 11.69 -15.55 11.66
C GLN A 157 10.50 -14.59 11.63
N PHE A 158 10.64 -13.45 10.97
CA PHE A 158 9.62 -12.40 10.94
C PHE A 158 8.56 -12.59 9.85
N GLU A 159 8.83 -13.39 8.83
CA GLU A 159 7.96 -13.61 7.67
C GLU A 159 6.56 -14.15 8.02
N PRO A 160 6.39 -15.12 8.96
CA PRO A 160 5.05 -15.55 9.36
C PRO A 160 4.18 -14.43 9.95
N PHE A 161 4.80 -13.44 10.60
CA PHE A 161 4.11 -12.30 11.21
C PHE A 161 3.65 -11.30 10.17
N LYS A 162 4.51 -10.95 9.21
CA LYS A 162 4.15 -10.13 8.07
C LYS A 162 2.95 -10.72 7.34
N ARG A 163 3.06 -12.01 7.00
CA ARG A 163 1.98 -12.76 6.36
C ARG A 163 0.68 -12.70 7.15
N TYR A 164 0.75 -12.87 8.49
CA TYR A 164 -0.44 -12.80 9.32
C TYR A 164 -1.08 -11.41 9.31
N TYR A 165 -0.29 -10.37 9.60
CA TYR A 165 -0.79 -8.98 9.62
C TYR A 165 -1.41 -8.60 8.28
N ILE A 166 -0.68 -8.79 7.18
CA ILE A 166 -1.14 -8.43 5.83
C ILE A 166 -2.40 -9.20 5.43
N ASN A 167 -2.48 -10.49 5.75
CA ASN A 167 -3.66 -11.28 5.46
C ASN A 167 -4.88 -10.84 6.27
N GLU A 168 -4.73 -10.53 7.55
CA GLU A 168 -5.85 -10.06 8.36
C GLU A 168 -6.28 -8.64 7.99
N LEU A 169 -5.34 -7.78 7.59
CA LEU A 169 -5.65 -6.47 7.01
C LEU A 169 -6.47 -6.63 5.72
N GLY A 170 -6.02 -7.46 4.79
CA GLY A 170 -6.73 -7.73 3.53
C GLY A 170 -8.11 -8.35 3.73
N LYS A 171 -8.26 -9.33 4.63
CA LYS A 171 -9.57 -9.93 4.95
C LYS A 171 -10.53 -8.92 5.59
N THR A 172 -10.01 -8.06 6.46
CA THR A 172 -10.81 -7.00 7.10
C THR A 172 -11.25 -5.96 6.07
N ALA A 173 -10.35 -5.56 5.18
CA ALA A 173 -10.66 -4.66 4.08
C ALA A 173 -11.74 -5.25 3.15
N ASN A 174 -11.60 -6.51 2.77
CA ASN A 174 -12.58 -7.21 1.92
C ASN A 174 -13.94 -7.39 2.59
N TYR A 175 -13.97 -7.61 3.89
CA TYR A 175 -15.24 -7.65 4.63
C TYR A 175 -16.00 -6.33 4.46
N TYR A 176 -15.36 -5.19 4.72
CA TYR A 176 -16.01 -3.89 4.55
C TYR A 176 -16.31 -3.56 3.08
N TYR A 177 -15.39 -3.87 2.18
CA TYR A 177 -15.61 -3.67 0.75
C TYR A 177 -16.86 -4.44 0.25
N SER A 178 -17.02 -5.69 0.69
CA SER A 178 -18.21 -6.48 0.35
C SER A 178 -19.51 -5.85 0.86
N LEU A 179 -19.50 -5.28 2.07
CA LEU A 179 -20.64 -4.54 2.60
C LEU A 179 -20.94 -3.27 1.81
N ILE A 180 -19.88 -2.55 1.42
CA ILE A 180 -19.97 -1.34 0.60
C ILE A 180 -20.55 -1.67 -0.78
N ASP A 181 -20.01 -2.68 -1.47
CA ASP A 181 -20.48 -3.09 -2.79
C ASP A 181 -21.94 -3.54 -2.76
N GLU A 182 -22.33 -4.38 -1.77
CA GLU A 182 -23.70 -4.81 -1.59
C GLU A 182 -24.65 -3.61 -1.35
N LYS A 183 -24.26 -2.69 -0.47
CA LYS A 183 -25.07 -1.50 -0.16
C LYS A 183 -25.14 -0.53 -1.34
N ALA A 184 -24.05 -0.30 -2.04
CA ALA A 184 -24.01 0.56 -3.22
C ALA A 184 -24.94 0.03 -4.34
N ARG A 185 -24.99 -1.29 -4.53
CA ARG A 185 -25.92 -1.93 -5.48
C ARG A 185 -27.37 -1.76 -5.04
N GLU A 186 -27.66 -1.95 -3.73
CA GLU A 186 -29.00 -1.79 -3.17
C GLU A 186 -29.57 -0.40 -3.40
N ILE A 187 -28.74 0.65 -3.25
CA ILE A 187 -29.20 2.05 -3.42
C ILE A 187 -28.96 2.62 -4.81
N GLY A 188 -28.45 1.82 -5.75
CA GLY A 188 -28.21 2.23 -7.14
C GLY A 188 -27.03 3.15 -7.34
N THR A 189 -26.07 3.18 -6.40
CA THR A 189 -24.76 3.85 -6.55
C THR A 189 -23.71 2.80 -6.82
N TYR A 190 -22.93 2.97 -7.89
CA TYR A 190 -21.91 2.00 -8.28
C TYR A 190 -20.50 2.51 -8.00
N THR A 191 -19.68 1.66 -7.42
CA THR A 191 -18.25 1.91 -7.14
C THR A 191 -17.33 1.38 -8.24
N TYR A 192 -17.82 1.20 -9.49
CA TYR A 192 -17.02 0.69 -10.61
C TYR A 192 -15.93 1.65 -11.11
N GLU A 193 -15.87 2.85 -10.58
CA GLU A 193 -14.94 3.89 -10.99
C GLU A 193 -13.57 3.77 -10.32
N LEU A 194 -13.27 2.66 -9.66
CA LEU A 194 -11.90 2.37 -9.25
C LEU A 194 -11.06 2.14 -10.51
N ASP A 195 -10.03 2.96 -10.68
CA ASP A 195 -9.06 2.76 -11.74
C ASP A 195 -8.42 1.37 -11.59
N SER A 196 -8.45 0.58 -12.67
CA SER A 196 -7.91 -0.78 -12.69
C SER A 196 -6.41 -0.86 -12.40
N TYR A 197 -5.68 0.25 -12.59
CA TYR A 197 -4.26 0.38 -12.28
C TYR A 197 -3.99 0.92 -10.88
N SER A 198 -5.03 1.31 -10.13
CA SER A 198 -4.88 1.85 -8.78
C SER A 198 -4.50 0.78 -7.75
N ASN A 199 -3.88 1.21 -6.66
CA ASN A 199 -3.63 0.34 -5.52
C ASN A 199 -4.94 -0.13 -4.87
N ALA A 200 -6.00 0.67 -4.96
CA ALA A 200 -7.33 0.28 -4.50
C ALA A 200 -7.85 -0.96 -5.24
N SER A 201 -7.67 -1.04 -6.57
CA SER A 201 -8.06 -2.22 -7.34
C SER A 201 -7.27 -3.47 -6.91
N ARG A 202 -5.99 -3.31 -6.58
CA ARG A 202 -5.14 -4.39 -6.05
C ARG A 202 -5.63 -4.89 -4.70
N VAL A 203 -6.13 -3.99 -3.85
CA VAL A 203 -6.68 -4.36 -2.54
C VAL A 203 -8.05 -5.01 -2.67
N PHE A 204 -8.97 -4.43 -3.44
CA PHE A 204 -10.38 -4.85 -3.41
C PHE A 204 -10.73 -5.89 -4.48
N TRP A 205 -10.17 -5.80 -5.68
CA TRP A 205 -10.51 -6.73 -6.76
C TRP A 205 -9.59 -7.94 -6.82
N SER A 206 -8.28 -7.71 -6.71
CA SER A 206 -7.31 -8.81 -6.77
C SER A 206 -7.45 -9.74 -5.56
N THR A 207 -7.79 -9.20 -4.40
CA THR A 207 -7.95 -10.00 -3.18
C THR A 207 -9.23 -10.83 -3.14
N GLN A 208 -10.14 -10.67 -4.08
CA GLN A 208 -11.23 -11.62 -4.31
C GLN A 208 -10.72 -12.98 -4.84
N ARG A 209 -9.57 -12.99 -5.53
CA ARG A 209 -8.97 -14.17 -6.13
C ARG A 209 -7.82 -14.75 -5.30
N ARG A 210 -7.14 -13.90 -4.53
CA ARG A 210 -5.94 -14.26 -3.75
C ARG A 210 -5.82 -13.38 -2.52
N SER A 211 -5.06 -13.79 -1.49
CA SER A 211 -4.82 -12.93 -0.33
C SER A 211 -3.96 -11.73 -0.68
N LEU A 212 -4.08 -10.63 0.08
CA LEU A 212 -3.27 -9.42 -0.12
C LEU A 212 -1.76 -9.72 0.00
N TYR A 213 -1.36 -10.60 0.92
CA TYR A 213 0.02 -11.06 1.02
C TYR A 213 0.49 -11.75 -0.27
N LYS A 214 -0.33 -12.67 -0.84
CA LYS A 214 0.05 -13.33 -2.10
C LYS A 214 0.08 -12.36 -3.27
N GLN A 215 -0.77 -11.33 -3.27
CA GLN A 215 -0.72 -10.27 -4.27
C GLN A 215 0.65 -9.56 -4.25
N LEU A 216 1.11 -9.13 -3.08
CA LEU A 216 2.41 -8.47 -2.92
C LEU A 216 3.59 -9.37 -3.30
N ILE A 217 3.53 -10.68 -2.96
CA ILE A 217 4.55 -11.64 -3.39
C ILE A 217 4.60 -11.72 -4.92
N LEU A 218 3.44 -11.84 -5.59
CA LEU A 218 3.39 -11.93 -7.04
C LEU A 218 3.89 -10.66 -7.74
N GLU A 219 3.67 -9.48 -7.14
CA GLU A 219 4.21 -8.24 -7.66
C GLU A 219 5.75 -8.22 -7.62
N GLN A 220 6.34 -8.71 -6.53
CA GLN A 220 7.80 -8.87 -6.43
C GLN A 220 8.33 -9.95 -7.39
N GLU A 221 7.62 -11.08 -7.51
CA GLU A 221 7.97 -12.14 -8.47
C GLU A 221 7.90 -11.62 -9.91
N ALA A 222 6.87 -10.83 -10.26
CA ALA A 222 6.73 -10.23 -11.60
C ALA A 222 7.91 -9.31 -11.95
N VAL A 223 8.38 -8.48 -11.02
CA VAL A 223 9.57 -7.64 -11.24
C VAL A 223 10.80 -8.52 -11.54
N LYS A 224 11.00 -9.60 -10.79
CA LYS A 224 12.13 -10.53 -11.01
C LYS A 224 12.04 -11.23 -12.35
N GLU A 225 10.84 -11.68 -12.73
CA GLU A 225 10.61 -12.32 -14.04
C GLU A 225 10.86 -11.33 -15.19
N LEU A 226 10.43 -10.07 -15.05
CA LEU A 226 10.73 -9.02 -16.02
C LEU A 226 12.23 -8.75 -16.12
N LEU A 227 12.96 -8.70 -15.01
CA LEU A 227 14.43 -8.55 -15.03
C LEU A 227 15.11 -9.71 -15.74
N ILE A 228 14.66 -10.96 -15.51
CA ILE A 228 15.19 -12.14 -16.21
C ILE A 228 14.88 -12.05 -17.70
N HIS A 229 13.66 -11.65 -18.08
CA HIS A 229 13.26 -11.47 -19.46
C HIS A 229 14.13 -10.41 -20.16
N LEU A 230 14.23 -9.20 -19.59
CA LEU A 230 15.03 -8.11 -20.14
C LEU A 230 16.52 -8.47 -20.25
N TYR A 231 17.06 -9.22 -19.30
CA TYR A 231 18.45 -9.66 -19.34
C TYR A 231 18.73 -10.70 -20.44
N LYS A 232 17.74 -11.58 -20.73
CA LYS A 232 17.91 -12.68 -21.70
C LYS A 232 17.47 -12.34 -23.10
N ASP A 233 16.51 -11.43 -23.22
CA ASP A 233 15.94 -11.05 -24.52
C ASP A 233 16.77 -9.88 -25.08
N HIS A 234 17.65 -10.21 -26.04
CA HIS A 234 18.39 -9.25 -26.84
C HIS A 234 17.60 -8.84 -28.09
N GLY A 235 16.26 -8.85 -28.01
CA GLY A 235 15.38 -8.59 -29.14
C GLY A 235 15.54 -7.21 -29.76
N ASP A 236 15.04 -7.06 -31.00
CA ASP A 236 15.08 -5.84 -31.80
C ASP A 236 14.05 -4.76 -31.36
N SER A 237 13.53 -4.79 -30.13
CA SER A 237 12.65 -3.73 -29.67
C SER A 237 13.41 -2.41 -29.51
N GLY A 238 12.81 -1.28 -29.94
CA GLY A 238 13.47 0.03 -29.90
C GLY A 238 14.02 0.41 -28.53
N VAL A 239 13.31 0.05 -27.44
CA VAL A 239 13.78 0.26 -26.05
C VAL A 239 15.03 -0.56 -25.74
N LEU A 240 15.11 -1.82 -26.18
CA LEU A 240 16.27 -2.67 -25.91
C LEU A 240 17.47 -2.26 -26.76
N LYS A 241 17.27 -1.75 -27.99
CA LYS A 241 18.34 -1.08 -28.77
C LYS A 241 18.91 0.09 -28.00
N LEU A 242 18.05 0.96 -27.45
CA LEU A 242 18.46 2.11 -26.65
C LEU A 242 19.32 1.68 -25.44
N PHE A 243 18.92 0.64 -24.70
CA PHE A 243 19.74 0.11 -23.61
C PHE A 243 21.10 -0.40 -24.05
N ASN A 244 21.18 -1.05 -25.22
CA ASN A 244 22.45 -1.57 -25.77
C ASN A 244 23.39 -0.46 -26.25
N GLU A 245 22.86 0.69 -26.65
CA GLU A 245 23.64 1.86 -27.08
C GLU A 245 24.16 2.70 -25.91
N MET A 246 23.47 2.62 -24.75
CA MET A 246 23.89 3.34 -23.56
C MET A 246 25.03 2.62 -22.85
N HIS A 247 26.14 3.35 -22.63
CA HIS A 247 27.19 2.86 -21.75
C HIS A 247 26.69 2.75 -20.31
N SER A 248 26.90 1.58 -19.68
CA SER A 248 26.63 1.43 -18.26
C SER A 248 27.52 2.37 -17.45
N LEU A 249 27.00 2.91 -16.36
CA LEU A 249 27.84 3.50 -15.32
C LEU A 249 28.68 2.40 -14.66
N GLU A 250 29.80 2.77 -14.08
CA GLU A 250 30.72 1.85 -13.40
C GLU A 250 30.20 1.51 -12.00
N PHE A 251 29.26 0.57 -11.92
CA PHE A 251 28.76 0.04 -10.65
C PHE A 251 29.71 -1.00 -10.07
N ASP A 252 29.76 -1.08 -8.73
CA ASP A 252 30.52 -2.12 -8.04
C ASP A 252 29.77 -3.46 -8.07
N ASP A 253 30.35 -4.44 -8.75
CA ASP A 253 29.78 -5.80 -8.86
C ASP A 253 29.63 -6.50 -7.50
N ALA A 254 30.40 -6.10 -6.48
CA ALA A 254 30.24 -6.65 -5.14
C ALA A 254 28.90 -6.30 -4.49
N LEU A 255 28.25 -5.21 -4.92
CA LEU A 255 26.97 -4.71 -4.40
C LEU A 255 25.74 -5.15 -5.21
N ILE A 256 25.88 -6.04 -6.19
CA ILE A 256 24.80 -6.44 -7.10
C ILE A 256 23.57 -6.99 -6.36
N ASN A 257 23.76 -7.66 -5.23
CA ASN A 257 22.65 -8.15 -4.41
C ASN A 257 21.86 -7.02 -3.76
N ASP A 258 22.53 -5.94 -3.37
CA ASP A 258 21.91 -4.76 -2.80
C ASP A 258 21.12 -3.99 -3.88
N TYR A 259 21.69 -3.84 -5.09
CA TYR A 259 20.99 -3.25 -6.24
C TYR A 259 19.72 -4.03 -6.60
N LEU A 260 19.82 -5.36 -6.64
CA LEU A 260 18.66 -6.21 -6.91
C LEU A 260 17.61 -6.11 -5.78
N ALA A 261 18.05 -5.97 -4.53
CA ALA A 261 17.14 -5.79 -3.40
C ALA A 261 16.40 -4.44 -3.49
N ASP A 262 17.08 -3.36 -3.87
CA ASP A 262 16.51 -2.04 -4.07
C ASP A 262 15.49 -2.05 -5.22
N LEU A 263 15.84 -2.61 -6.37
CA LEU A 263 14.93 -2.76 -7.52
C LEU A 263 13.67 -3.55 -7.15
N CYS A 264 13.82 -4.70 -6.50
CA CYS A 264 12.70 -5.56 -6.13
C CYS A 264 11.88 -5.00 -4.95
N GLY A 265 12.50 -4.19 -4.09
CA GLY A 265 11.88 -3.55 -2.94
C GLY A 265 11.14 -2.25 -3.28
N GLY A 266 11.43 -1.65 -4.43
CA GLY A 266 10.88 -0.36 -4.88
C GLY A 266 11.33 0.83 -4.01
N ASN A 267 12.41 0.66 -3.25
CA ASN A 267 13.04 1.72 -2.46
C ASN A 267 14.54 1.70 -2.76
N VAL A 268 15.00 2.72 -3.45
CA VAL A 268 16.43 2.91 -3.72
C VAL A 268 17.11 3.43 -2.44
N ASN A 269 18.24 2.84 -2.10
CA ASN A 269 19.05 3.24 -0.95
C ASN A 269 19.69 4.61 -1.19
N ASP A 270 19.72 5.47 -0.18
CA ASP A 270 20.33 6.80 -0.27
C ASP A 270 21.79 6.73 -0.72
N SER A 271 22.55 5.75 -0.27
CA SER A 271 23.96 5.55 -0.70
C SER A 271 24.07 5.26 -2.20
N LEU A 272 23.08 4.58 -2.79
CA LEU A 272 23.06 4.34 -4.24
C LEU A 272 22.67 5.62 -5.00
N ILE A 273 21.78 6.44 -4.42
CA ILE A 273 21.41 7.74 -5.00
C ILE A 273 22.62 8.66 -5.05
N ASP A 274 23.33 8.79 -3.92
CA ASP A 274 24.54 9.62 -3.82
C ASP A 274 25.60 9.13 -4.82
N TRP A 275 25.79 7.82 -4.91
CA TRP A 275 26.75 7.26 -5.85
C TRP A 275 26.38 7.48 -7.33
N ILE A 276 25.09 7.35 -7.69
CA ILE A 276 24.64 7.67 -9.06
C ILE A 276 24.87 9.15 -9.38
N ASP A 277 24.66 10.03 -8.41
CA ASP A 277 24.91 11.47 -8.57
C ASP A 277 26.40 11.73 -8.83
N ASP A 278 27.29 11.15 -8.02
CA ASP A 278 28.74 11.20 -8.21
C ASP A 278 29.16 10.67 -9.60
N LEU A 279 28.66 9.51 -10.02
CA LEU A 279 28.95 8.92 -11.34
C LEU A 279 28.43 9.80 -12.49
N HIS A 280 27.33 10.51 -12.31
CA HIS A 280 26.85 11.47 -13.30
C HIS A 280 27.75 12.71 -13.35
N GLU A 281 28.29 13.16 -12.21
CA GLU A 281 29.24 14.29 -12.16
C GLU A 281 30.58 13.95 -12.81
N GLU A 282 31.02 12.69 -12.79
CA GLU A 282 32.23 12.20 -13.46
C GLU A 282 32.15 12.25 -15.00
N ILE A 283 30.95 12.37 -15.57
CA ILE A 283 30.80 12.62 -17.02
C ILE A 283 31.24 14.06 -17.30
N GLU A 284 32.49 14.23 -17.75
CA GLU A 284 33.10 15.56 -17.97
C GLU A 284 32.34 16.39 -19.02
N ASP A 285 31.74 15.74 -20.03
CA ASP A 285 31.01 16.38 -21.13
C ASP A 285 29.55 16.67 -20.72
N ASN A 286 29.27 17.97 -20.57
CA ASN A 286 27.92 18.42 -20.18
C ASN A 286 26.83 18.05 -21.21
N ASP A 287 27.16 17.96 -22.50
CA ASP A 287 26.18 17.61 -23.52
C ASP A 287 25.88 16.11 -23.46
N LYS A 288 26.86 15.26 -23.23
CA LYS A 288 26.67 13.83 -22.99
C LYS A 288 25.89 13.57 -21.68
N ARG A 289 26.11 14.37 -20.64
CA ARG A 289 25.34 14.26 -19.38
C ARG A 289 23.88 14.58 -19.62
N LYS A 290 23.56 15.63 -20.37
CA LYS A 290 22.18 15.98 -20.74
C LYS A 290 21.53 14.90 -21.60
N GLU A 291 22.22 14.45 -22.63
CA GLU A 291 21.77 13.37 -23.50
C GLU A 291 21.43 12.11 -22.68
N ARG A 292 22.29 11.73 -21.73
CA ARG A 292 22.02 10.62 -20.82
C ARG A 292 20.74 10.83 -19.99
N HIS A 293 20.53 12.02 -19.41
CA HIS A 293 19.31 12.32 -18.68
C HIS A 293 18.06 12.29 -19.57
N GLU A 294 18.16 12.76 -20.80
CA GLU A 294 17.09 12.68 -21.79
C GLU A 294 16.74 11.21 -22.09
N PHE A 295 17.72 10.36 -22.35
CA PHE A 295 17.51 8.92 -22.55
C PHE A 295 16.88 8.24 -21.32
N LEU A 296 17.37 8.51 -20.14
CA LEU A 296 16.78 7.96 -18.90
C LEU A 296 15.33 8.38 -18.73
N SER A 297 14.93 9.58 -19.17
CA SER A 297 13.56 10.06 -19.11
C SER A 297 12.58 9.33 -20.06
N LEU A 298 13.10 8.68 -21.10
CA LEU A 298 12.30 7.88 -22.03
C LEU A 298 11.99 6.49 -21.48
N ILE A 299 12.86 5.95 -20.62
CA ILE A 299 12.69 4.62 -20.05
C ILE A 299 11.48 4.59 -19.13
N GLY A 300 10.52 3.69 -19.42
CA GLY A 300 9.29 3.57 -18.66
C GLY A 300 8.25 4.67 -18.92
N ASN A 301 8.51 5.58 -19.84
CA ASN A 301 7.55 6.60 -20.25
C ASN A 301 6.52 6.00 -21.22
N VAL A 302 5.32 5.71 -20.73
CA VAL A 302 4.22 5.09 -21.51
C VAL A 302 3.70 5.96 -22.66
N SER A 303 4.10 7.23 -22.72
CA SER A 303 3.71 8.16 -23.80
C SER A 303 4.66 8.10 -24.98
N VAL A 304 5.79 7.39 -24.86
CA VAL A 304 6.79 7.22 -25.92
C VAL A 304 6.50 5.93 -26.65
N LEU A 305 6.18 6.05 -27.96
CA LEU A 305 6.05 4.91 -28.86
C LEU A 305 7.42 4.67 -29.52
N PHE A 306 8.08 3.58 -29.18
CA PHE A 306 9.39 3.22 -29.72
C PHE A 306 9.32 2.57 -31.10
N ASP A 307 8.12 2.25 -31.61
CA ASP A 307 7.93 1.63 -32.93
C ASP A 307 8.29 2.58 -34.10
N ASP A 308 8.29 3.90 -33.87
CA ASP A 308 8.61 4.91 -34.88
C ASP A 308 10.12 5.24 -34.98
N TRP A 309 10.96 4.61 -34.18
CA TRP A 309 12.40 4.93 -34.11
C TRP A 309 13.25 4.10 -35.09
N ASP A 310 12.67 3.11 -35.77
CA ASP A 310 13.40 2.27 -36.75
C ASP A 310 13.75 3.04 -38.05
N ASP A 311 13.18 4.24 -38.29
CA ASP A 311 13.37 5.04 -39.51
C ASP A 311 14.12 6.38 -39.30
N ALA A 312 14.54 6.68 -38.07
CA ALA A 312 15.34 7.90 -37.82
C ALA A 312 16.81 7.59 -37.95
N ASP A 313 17.37 7.96 -39.08
CA ASP A 313 18.84 8.08 -39.30
C ASP A 313 19.44 9.04 -38.25
N PHE A 314 20.25 8.53 -37.33
CA PHE A 314 21.12 9.28 -36.43
C PHE A 314 22.51 9.44 -37.06
#